data_f71110c6d8746a03ae276c5da80ae807
#
_entry.id   f71110c6d8746a03ae276c5da80ae807
#
_cell.length_a   1.000
_cell.length_b   1.000
_cell.length_c   1.000
_cell.angle_alpha   90.00
_cell.angle_beta   90.00
_cell.angle_gamma   90.00
#
_symmetry.space_group_name_H-M   'P 1'
#
loop_
_entity.id
_entity.type
_entity.pdbx_description
1 polymer ?
#
loop_
_entity_poly.entity_id
_entity_poly.type
_entity_poly.pdbx_seq_one_letter_code
_entity_poly.pdbx_strand_id
1 'polypeptide(L)'
;MIVAVYNRTFGKEDIPAISKILSALQAHKIQLVFYKDFYTQLKDSFSFDETPAFFTSRLDLPIQTDMLISLGGDGTMLDTVSFIGDSNIPLIGINLGRLGFLAAISENEAEDAIESLVRGSYTIEKRSLLHLESSMPIFKDAPFALNEFTIHRKDSSSMIKIHTYLNGEFLNTYWADGLIVATPTGSTGYSLSCGGPVVFPQTSSFVITPVAPHNLSTRPIIVPDDNVISFELEGRTDHFLCTLDSRTETIPTSIQLAVKKENFTISLIRPDEHNFLKTIRQKLYWGIDRRN
;
A
#
# COMPACT_ATOMS: atom_id res chain seq x y z
N MET A 1 15.65 10.08 -18.89
CA MET A 1 14.67 9.59 -17.90
C MET A 1 15.42 8.93 -16.76
N ILE A 2 15.07 9.28 -15.52
CA ILE A 2 15.65 8.73 -14.28
C ILE A 2 14.59 7.88 -13.61
N VAL A 3 14.87 6.60 -13.38
CA VAL A 3 13.92 5.65 -12.79
C VAL A 3 14.50 5.07 -11.50
N ALA A 4 13.78 5.25 -10.38
CA ALA A 4 14.10 4.59 -9.15
C ALA A 4 13.54 3.16 -9.17
N VAL A 5 14.32 2.21 -8.66
CA VAL A 5 13.93 0.79 -8.61
C VAL A 5 13.99 0.28 -7.18
N TYR A 6 12.88 -0.26 -6.71
CA TYR A 6 12.74 -0.81 -5.37
C TYR A 6 12.32 -2.28 -5.41
N ASN A 7 12.95 -3.07 -4.56
CA ASN A 7 12.48 -4.39 -4.15
C ASN A 7 12.87 -4.57 -2.68
N ARG A 8 12.05 -5.26 -1.91
CA ARG A 8 12.32 -5.57 -0.49
C ARG A 8 13.23 -6.78 -0.36
N THR A 9 12.80 -7.88 -0.94
CA THR A 9 13.48 -9.18 -0.92
C THR A 9 13.02 -10.01 -2.12
N PHE A 10 13.92 -10.77 -2.71
CA PHE A 10 13.62 -11.66 -3.83
C PHE A 10 14.34 -13.01 -3.65
N GLY A 11 13.79 -14.07 -4.25
CA GLY A 11 14.41 -15.39 -4.30
C GLY A 11 15.33 -15.55 -5.52
N LYS A 12 16.05 -16.65 -5.55
CA LYS A 12 16.87 -17.01 -6.74
C LYS A 12 16.00 -17.21 -7.98
N GLU A 13 14.76 -17.65 -7.80
CA GLU A 13 13.75 -17.84 -8.84
C GLU A 13 13.32 -16.53 -9.51
N ASP A 14 13.42 -15.40 -8.80
CA ASP A 14 13.04 -14.09 -9.33
C ASP A 14 14.14 -13.41 -10.17
N ILE A 15 15.39 -13.89 -10.03
CA ILE A 15 16.56 -13.29 -10.73
C ILE A 15 16.36 -13.21 -12.24
N PRO A 16 15.87 -14.25 -12.95
CA PRO A 16 15.65 -14.15 -14.39
C PRO A 16 14.67 -13.04 -14.79
N ALA A 17 13.55 -12.92 -14.07
CA ALA A 17 12.56 -11.87 -14.33
C ALA A 17 13.11 -10.46 -14.03
N ILE A 18 13.78 -10.31 -12.89
CA ILE A 18 14.47 -9.05 -12.53
C ILE A 18 15.49 -8.67 -13.60
N SER A 19 16.33 -9.61 -14.01
CA SER A 19 17.36 -9.37 -15.02
C SER A 19 16.76 -8.95 -16.37
N LYS A 20 15.67 -9.58 -16.78
CA LYS A 20 14.92 -9.24 -18.00
C LYS A 20 14.41 -7.80 -17.94
N ILE A 21 13.78 -7.42 -16.83
CA ILE A 21 13.25 -6.05 -16.60
C ILE A 21 14.38 -5.02 -16.64
N LEU A 22 15.47 -5.26 -15.92
CA LEU A 22 16.59 -4.34 -15.85
C LEU A 22 17.30 -4.20 -17.21
N SER A 23 17.47 -5.30 -17.95
CA SER A 23 18.02 -5.28 -19.31
C SER A 23 17.16 -4.47 -20.26
N ALA A 24 15.83 -4.57 -20.17
CA ALA A 24 14.92 -3.75 -20.96
C ALA A 24 15.06 -2.26 -20.62
N LEU A 25 15.20 -1.90 -19.34
CA LEU A 25 15.44 -0.52 -18.93
C LEU A 25 16.79 0.02 -19.43
N GLN A 26 17.87 -0.79 -19.36
CA GLN A 26 19.18 -0.41 -19.86
C GLN A 26 19.20 -0.24 -21.39
N ALA A 27 18.51 -1.11 -22.15
CA ALA A 27 18.39 -1.01 -23.60
C ALA A 27 17.81 0.35 -24.06
N HIS A 28 16.94 0.95 -23.25
CA HIS A 28 16.39 2.29 -23.47
C HIS A 28 17.25 3.43 -22.90
N LYS A 29 18.48 3.12 -22.40
CA LYS A 29 19.41 4.09 -21.81
C LYS A 29 18.79 4.91 -20.67
N ILE A 30 17.98 4.24 -19.84
CA ILE A 30 17.34 4.83 -18.67
C ILE A 30 18.37 4.87 -17.53
N GLN A 31 18.53 6.02 -16.91
CA GLN A 31 19.36 6.15 -15.72
C GLN A 31 18.64 5.53 -14.54
N LEU A 32 19.26 4.52 -13.90
CA LEU A 32 18.68 3.78 -12.79
C LEU A 32 19.22 4.26 -11.45
N VAL A 33 18.32 4.37 -10.46
CA VAL A 33 18.65 4.67 -9.06
C VAL A 33 18.07 3.54 -8.23
N PHE A 34 18.88 2.81 -7.49
CA PHE A 34 18.46 1.62 -6.79
C PHE A 34 18.24 1.84 -5.31
N TYR A 35 17.25 1.17 -4.73
CA TYR A 35 17.23 0.94 -3.31
C TYR A 35 18.49 0.16 -2.90
N LYS A 36 19.25 0.67 -1.93
CA LYS A 36 20.60 0.19 -1.62
C LYS A 36 20.65 -1.29 -1.30
N ASP A 37 19.70 -1.77 -0.48
CA ASP A 37 19.69 -3.17 -0.08
C ASP A 37 19.32 -4.10 -1.24
N PHE A 38 18.43 -3.66 -2.11
CA PHE A 38 18.10 -4.38 -3.35
C PHE A 38 19.34 -4.54 -4.25
N TYR A 39 20.05 -3.44 -4.52
CA TYR A 39 21.30 -3.50 -5.29
C TYR A 39 22.33 -4.45 -4.65
N THR A 40 22.49 -4.38 -3.34
CA THR A 40 23.47 -5.21 -2.61
C THR A 40 23.18 -6.71 -2.79
N GLN A 41 21.91 -7.10 -2.85
CA GLN A 41 21.50 -8.48 -3.09
C GLN A 41 21.68 -8.90 -4.55
N LEU A 42 21.56 -7.96 -5.51
CA LEU A 42 21.50 -8.24 -6.94
C LEU A 42 22.87 -8.15 -7.65
N LYS A 43 23.80 -7.34 -7.14
CA LYS A 43 25.06 -6.96 -7.80
C LYS A 43 25.92 -8.12 -8.30
N ASP A 44 25.86 -9.29 -7.65
CA ASP A 44 26.63 -10.48 -8.03
C ASP A 44 25.88 -11.36 -9.07
N SER A 45 24.61 -11.03 -9.34
CA SER A 45 23.75 -11.79 -10.25
C SER A 45 23.36 -11.04 -11.52
N PHE A 46 23.65 -9.73 -11.59
CA PHE A 46 23.33 -8.89 -12.74
C PHE A 46 24.48 -7.92 -13.05
N SER A 47 24.78 -7.77 -14.35
CA SER A 47 25.81 -6.83 -14.83
C SER A 47 25.20 -5.48 -15.12
N PHE A 48 25.74 -4.46 -14.48
CA PHE A 48 25.34 -3.06 -14.71
C PHE A 48 26.31 -2.38 -15.67
N ASP A 49 25.79 -1.64 -16.64
CA ASP A 49 26.62 -0.90 -17.61
C ASP A 49 27.45 0.20 -16.91
N GLU A 50 26.87 0.84 -15.89
CA GLU A 50 27.49 1.87 -15.07
C GLU A 50 27.19 1.62 -13.59
N THR A 51 28.02 2.15 -12.68
CA THR A 51 27.72 2.12 -11.24
C THR A 51 26.47 2.97 -10.97
N PRO A 52 25.36 2.37 -10.54
CA PRO A 52 24.13 3.13 -10.34
C PRO A 52 24.19 4.03 -9.09
N ALA A 53 23.34 5.05 -9.06
CA ALA A 53 23.07 5.79 -7.84
C ALA A 53 22.16 4.99 -6.89
N PHE A 54 22.17 5.36 -5.60
CA PHE A 54 21.42 4.64 -4.56
C PHE A 54 20.56 5.58 -3.73
N PHE A 55 19.46 5.04 -3.20
CA PHE A 55 18.68 5.68 -2.15
C PHE A 55 18.46 4.70 -0.99
N THR A 56 18.31 5.23 0.21
CA THR A 56 17.98 4.50 1.45
C THR A 56 16.77 5.11 2.14
N SER A 57 16.47 6.35 1.82
CA SER A 57 15.39 7.14 2.38
C SER A 57 14.76 8.03 1.30
N ARG A 58 13.65 8.68 1.64
CA ARG A 58 13.02 9.68 0.79
C ARG A 58 13.96 10.83 0.42
N LEU A 59 14.83 11.26 1.34
CA LEU A 59 15.73 12.38 1.15
C LEU A 59 16.86 12.09 0.14
N ASP A 60 17.15 10.82 -0.08
CA ASP A 60 18.20 10.39 -1.00
C ASP A 60 17.70 10.21 -2.44
N LEU A 61 16.37 10.20 -2.65
CA LEU A 61 15.80 10.13 -4.00
C LEU A 61 16.11 11.41 -4.76
N PRO A 62 16.74 11.33 -5.97
CA PRO A 62 16.96 12.51 -6.77
C PRO A 62 15.66 13.25 -7.10
N ILE A 63 15.67 14.57 -6.97
CA ILE A 63 14.48 15.41 -7.25
C ILE A 63 13.99 15.23 -8.71
N GLN A 64 14.90 14.91 -9.65
CA GLN A 64 14.57 14.69 -11.04
C GLN A 64 14.12 13.24 -11.33
N THR A 65 13.82 12.42 -10.32
CA THR A 65 13.29 11.07 -10.55
C THR A 65 11.93 11.14 -11.25
N ASP A 66 11.87 10.58 -12.46
CA ASP A 66 10.65 10.61 -13.29
C ASP A 66 9.60 9.62 -12.79
N MET A 67 10.01 8.48 -12.24
CA MET A 67 9.12 7.46 -11.68
C MET A 67 9.86 6.50 -10.77
N LEU A 68 9.09 5.74 -9.96
CA LEU A 68 9.59 4.63 -9.16
C LEU A 68 8.93 3.32 -9.62
N ILE A 69 9.75 2.31 -9.92
CA ILE A 69 9.31 0.95 -10.24
C ILE A 69 9.48 0.09 -8.98
N SER A 70 8.37 -0.48 -8.51
CA SER A 70 8.35 -1.50 -7.45
C SER A 70 8.35 -2.88 -8.08
N LEU A 71 9.38 -3.67 -7.83
CA LEU A 71 9.48 -5.06 -8.27
C LEU A 71 9.07 -5.99 -7.13
N GLY A 72 7.92 -6.65 -7.27
CA GLY A 72 7.37 -7.53 -6.23
C GLY A 72 5.86 -7.40 -6.09
N GLY A 73 5.29 -7.96 -5.03
CA GLY A 73 3.85 -7.92 -4.79
C GLY A 73 3.34 -6.60 -4.20
N ASP A 74 2.03 -6.58 -3.84
CA ASP A 74 1.38 -5.41 -3.26
C ASP A 74 2.09 -4.90 -1.99
N GLY A 75 2.58 -5.79 -1.13
CA GLY A 75 3.32 -5.40 0.07
C GLY A 75 4.61 -4.65 -0.23
N THR A 76 5.36 -5.07 -1.27
CA THR A 76 6.56 -4.36 -1.75
C THR A 76 6.21 -2.97 -2.28
N MET A 77 5.06 -2.87 -2.95
CA MET A 77 4.59 -1.59 -3.46
C MET A 77 4.15 -0.64 -2.35
N LEU A 78 3.52 -1.15 -1.29
CA LEU A 78 3.16 -0.34 -0.11
C LEU A 78 4.39 0.26 0.59
N ASP A 79 5.51 -0.45 0.64
CA ASP A 79 6.74 0.09 1.21
C ASP A 79 7.23 1.33 0.47
N THR A 80 7.08 1.35 -0.87
CA THR A 80 7.54 2.48 -1.70
C THR A 80 6.81 3.78 -1.41
N VAL A 81 5.58 3.71 -0.88
CA VAL A 81 4.78 4.89 -0.55
C VAL A 81 5.49 5.79 0.46
N SER A 82 6.21 5.21 1.43
CA SER A 82 6.99 5.97 2.41
C SER A 82 8.20 6.69 1.79
N PHE A 83 8.79 6.14 0.72
CA PHE A 83 9.90 6.79 -0.01
C PHE A 83 9.42 7.91 -0.93
N ILE A 84 8.20 7.78 -1.47
CA ILE A 84 7.64 8.79 -2.37
C ILE A 84 7.06 9.97 -1.58
N GLY A 85 6.20 9.70 -0.59
CA GLY A 85 5.49 10.72 0.17
C GLY A 85 4.77 11.71 -0.76
N ASP A 86 4.96 13.01 -0.51
CA ASP A 86 4.38 14.12 -1.28
C ASP A 86 5.24 14.59 -2.49
N SER A 87 6.26 13.81 -2.90
CA SER A 87 7.16 14.17 -3.99
C SER A 87 6.51 14.22 -5.37
N ASN A 88 5.29 13.69 -5.51
CA ASN A 88 4.59 13.48 -6.78
C ASN A 88 5.28 12.52 -7.77
N ILE A 89 6.33 11.79 -7.36
CA ILE A 89 6.96 10.77 -8.20
C ILE A 89 5.94 9.66 -8.47
N PRO A 90 5.58 9.37 -9.72
CA PRO A 90 4.61 8.34 -10.03
C PRO A 90 5.21 6.95 -9.80
N LEU A 91 4.35 6.02 -9.34
CA LEU A 91 4.68 4.67 -8.94
C LEU A 91 4.08 3.66 -9.91
N ILE A 92 4.86 2.65 -10.29
CA ILE A 92 4.39 1.48 -11.04
C ILE A 92 4.84 0.20 -10.34
N GLY A 93 3.96 -0.78 -10.23
CA GLY A 93 4.25 -2.08 -9.64
C GLY A 93 4.30 -3.19 -10.70
N ILE A 94 5.44 -3.89 -10.78
CA ILE A 94 5.63 -5.08 -11.60
C ILE A 94 5.73 -6.28 -10.65
N ASN A 95 4.80 -7.20 -10.79
CA ASN A 95 4.70 -8.37 -9.93
C ASN A 95 5.63 -9.49 -10.41
N LEU A 96 6.45 -10.02 -9.50
CA LEU A 96 7.36 -11.13 -9.77
C LEU A 96 6.75 -12.52 -9.46
N GLY A 97 5.49 -12.56 -9.02
CA GLY A 97 4.81 -13.79 -8.64
C GLY A 97 3.32 -13.75 -8.89
N ARG A 98 2.50 -13.81 -7.82
CA ARG A 98 1.05 -13.77 -7.96
C ARG A 98 0.56 -12.34 -8.17
N LEU A 99 -0.16 -12.09 -9.26
CA LEU A 99 -0.77 -10.79 -9.58
C LEU A 99 -1.39 -10.13 -8.35
N GLY A 100 -1.10 -8.84 -8.11
CA GLY A 100 -1.67 -8.03 -7.05
C GLY A 100 -2.85 -7.18 -7.49
N PHE A 101 -3.43 -6.42 -6.57
CA PHE A 101 -4.37 -5.34 -6.88
C PHE A 101 -3.66 -4.03 -7.18
N LEU A 102 -2.50 -3.81 -6.55
CA LEU A 102 -1.62 -2.66 -6.76
C LEU A 102 -0.56 -2.96 -7.83
N ALA A 103 0.25 -4.00 -7.62
CA ALA A 103 1.21 -4.50 -8.58
C ALA A 103 0.49 -5.40 -9.60
N ALA A 104 -0.18 -4.76 -10.56
CA ALA A 104 -1.08 -5.41 -11.49
C ALA A 104 -0.43 -5.78 -12.84
N ILE A 105 0.86 -5.51 -13.03
CA ILE A 105 1.62 -5.90 -14.22
C ILE A 105 2.38 -7.17 -13.88
N SER A 106 2.19 -8.22 -14.66
CA SER A 106 2.94 -9.47 -14.50
C SER A 106 4.35 -9.36 -15.12
N GLU A 107 5.26 -10.25 -14.71
CA GLU A 107 6.61 -10.32 -15.29
C GLU A 107 6.61 -10.50 -16.82
N ASN A 108 5.60 -11.20 -17.36
CA ASN A 108 5.47 -11.43 -18.80
C ASN A 108 5.05 -10.16 -19.55
N GLU A 109 4.35 -9.24 -18.92
CA GLU A 109 3.89 -7.97 -19.46
C GLU A 109 4.90 -6.83 -19.23
N ALA A 110 6.00 -7.11 -18.50
CA ALA A 110 6.93 -6.07 -18.03
C ALA A 110 7.65 -5.34 -19.17
N GLU A 111 8.05 -6.04 -20.25
CA GLU A 111 8.72 -5.40 -21.40
C GLU A 111 7.77 -4.46 -22.12
N ASP A 112 6.54 -4.87 -22.38
CA ASP A 112 5.52 -4.03 -23.03
C ASP A 112 5.18 -2.82 -22.16
N ALA A 113 5.14 -3.01 -20.83
CA ALA A 113 4.95 -1.93 -19.89
C ALA A 113 6.10 -0.92 -19.93
N ILE A 114 7.37 -1.38 -19.96
CA ILE A 114 8.54 -0.51 -20.08
C ILE A 114 8.51 0.25 -21.40
N GLU A 115 8.15 -0.40 -22.49
CA GLU A 115 8.02 0.26 -23.79
C GLU A 115 6.94 1.35 -23.76
N SER A 116 5.80 1.08 -23.11
CA SER A 116 4.73 2.06 -22.88
C SER A 116 5.21 3.25 -22.04
N LEU A 117 6.03 3.00 -20.99
CA LEU A 117 6.63 4.06 -20.17
C LEU A 117 7.55 4.97 -21.01
N VAL A 118 8.41 4.38 -21.84
CA VAL A 118 9.34 5.13 -22.69
C VAL A 118 8.61 5.98 -23.73
N ARG A 119 7.50 5.44 -24.28
CA ARG A 119 6.66 6.16 -25.25
C ARG A 119 5.72 7.19 -24.60
N GLY A 120 5.57 7.19 -23.27
CA GLY A 120 4.58 8.01 -22.58
C GLY A 120 3.13 7.56 -22.78
N SER A 121 2.92 6.30 -23.18
CA SER A 121 1.60 5.68 -23.42
C SER A 121 1.07 5.05 -22.13
N TYR A 122 0.68 5.87 -21.17
CA TYR A 122 0.09 5.41 -19.89
C TYR A 122 -0.80 6.50 -19.31
N THR A 123 -1.65 6.09 -18.38
CA THR A 123 -2.47 7.00 -17.59
C THR A 123 -1.97 7.10 -16.16
N ILE A 124 -2.24 8.23 -15.51
CA ILE A 124 -1.95 8.44 -14.09
C ILE A 124 -3.24 8.33 -13.29
N GLU A 125 -3.26 7.42 -12.33
CA GLU A 125 -4.36 7.17 -11.43
C GLU A 125 -4.01 7.67 -10.04
N LYS A 126 -4.67 8.73 -9.57
CA LYS A 126 -4.44 9.27 -8.23
C LYS A 126 -5.12 8.43 -7.17
N ARG A 127 -4.42 8.14 -6.08
CA ARG A 127 -4.89 7.38 -4.93
C ARG A 127 -4.86 8.25 -3.69
N SER A 128 -5.99 8.34 -2.99
CA SER A 128 -6.07 8.98 -1.68
C SER A 128 -5.35 8.12 -0.63
N LEU A 129 -4.82 8.78 0.39
CA LEU A 129 -4.24 8.14 1.56
C LEU A 129 -5.04 8.56 2.79
N LEU A 130 -4.91 7.79 3.84
CA LEU A 130 -5.27 8.22 5.18
C LEU A 130 -4.04 8.77 5.92
N HIS A 131 -4.27 9.71 6.82
CA HIS A 131 -3.30 10.30 7.72
C HIS A 131 -3.66 9.95 9.16
N LEU A 132 -2.67 9.53 9.95
CA LEU A 132 -2.83 9.25 11.37
C LEU A 132 -2.32 10.44 12.20
N GLU A 133 -3.21 11.04 12.99
CA GLU A 133 -2.86 11.94 14.07
C GLU A 133 -2.81 11.17 15.39
N SER A 134 -1.81 11.47 16.22
CA SER A 134 -1.65 10.83 17.52
C SER A 134 -1.08 11.78 18.56
N SER A 135 -1.49 11.59 19.83
CA SER A 135 -0.96 12.39 20.96
C SER A 135 0.49 12.05 21.33
N MET A 136 1.03 10.99 20.78
CA MET A 136 2.42 10.54 20.94
C MET A 136 3.08 10.37 19.58
N PRO A 137 4.40 10.60 19.45
CA PRO A 137 5.08 10.50 18.17
C PRO A 137 5.26 9.04 17.74
N ILE A 138 4.29 8.51 16.96
CA ILE A 138 4.35 7.21 16.30
C ILE A 138 4.39 7.42 14.78
N PHE A 139 5.03 6.52 14.03
CA PHE A 139 5.22 6.60 12.57
C PHE A 139 5.76 7.97 12.08
N LYS A 140 6.71 8.54 12.83
CA LYS A 140 7.19 9.95 12.72
C LYS A 140 7.43 10.44 11.30
N ASP A 141 8.07 9.61 10.46
CA ASP A 141 8.51 10.02 9.12
C ASP A 141 7.44 9.81 8.05
N ALA A 142 6.42 8.97 8.33
CA ALA A 142 5.36 8.65 7.41
C ALA A 142 4.06 8.27 8.15
N PRO A 143 3.36 9.23 8.77
CA PRO A 143 2.10 9.00 9.49
C PRO A 143 0.90 8.82 8.54
N PHE A 144 1.09 8.21 7.39
CA PHE A 144 0.07 7.99 6.37
C PHE A 144 0.11 6.55 5.84
N ALA A 145 -1.00 6.11 5.27
CA ALA A 145 -1.12 4.80 4.64
C ALA A 145 -1.92 4.88 3.33
N LEU A 146 -1.52 4.05 2.36
CA LEU A 146 -2.23 3.91 1.09
C LEU A 146 -3.42 2.95 1.22
N ASN A 147 -3.25 1.85 1.97
CA ASN A 147 -4.32 0.89 2.19
C ASN A 147 -5.11 1.18 3.47
N GLU A 148 -4.51 0.96 4.65
CA GLU A 148 -5.27 0.99 5.88
C GLU A 148 -4.47 1.37 7.12
N PHE A 149 -5.21 1.90 8.08
CA PHE A 149 -4.87 1.99 9.49
C PHE A 149 -5.57 0.86 10.24
N THR A 150 -4.87 0.21 11.18
CA THR A 150 -5.49 -0.79 12.04
C THR A 150 -5.13 -0.60 13.50
N ILE A 151 -6.08 -0.94 14.38
CA ILE A 151 -5.86 -1.13 15.81
C ILE A 151 -6.16 -2.59 16.12
N HIS A 152 -5.23 -3.28 16.78
CA HIS A 152 -5.38 -4.67 17.17
C HIS A 152 -5.01 -4.90 18.62
N ARG A 153 -5.64 -5.90 19.23
CA ARG A 153 -5.16 -6.46 20.48
C ARG A 153 -3.74 -7.00 20.30
N LYS A 154 -2.89 -6.81 21.31
CA LYS A 154 -1.54 -7.36 21.34
C LYS A 154 -1.54 -8.81 21.79
N ASP A 155 -2.37 -9.15 22.79
CA ASP A 155 -2.42 -10.47 23.40
C ASP A 155 -3.67 -11.24 22.96
N SER A 156 -3.57 -12.56 22.88
CA SER A 156 -4.66 -13.43 22.43
C SER A 156 -5.79 -13.63 23.44
N SER A 157 -5.63 -13.16 24.68
CA SER A 157 -6.48 -13.54 25.83
C SER A 157 -7.79 -12.74 25.96
N SER A 158 -7.91 -11.56 25.37
CA SER A 158 -9.13 -10.75 25.51
C SER A 158 -9.34 -9.81 24.31
N MET A 159 -10.61 -9.65 23.92
CA MET A 159 -11.00 -8.61 22.96
C MET A 159 -10.78 -7.22 23.55
N ILE A 160 -10.69 -6.25 22.65
CA ILE A 160 -10.58 -4.83 22.99
C ILE A 160 -11.89 -4.11 22.71
N LYS A 161 -12.13 -3.01 23.40
CA LYS A 161 -13.20 -2.06 23.07
C LYS A 161 -12.59 -0.85 22.42
N ILE A 162 -13.11 -0.50 21.25
CA ILE A 162 -12.69 0.66 20.49
C ILE A 162 -13.89 1.58 20.34
N HIS A 163 -13.94 2.64 21.15
CA HIS A 163 -14.93 3.69 21.01
C HIS A 163 -14.56 4.55 19.83
N THR A 164 -15.45 4.66 18.86
CA THR A 164 -15.20 5.32 17.59
C THR A 164 -16.15 6.49 17.41
N TYR A 165 -15.60 7.62 16.98
CA TYR A 165 -16.32 8.86 16.78
C TYR A 165 -16.09 9.40 15.35
N LEU A 166 -17.10 10.02 14.75
CA LEU A 166 -17.00 10.76 13.49
C LEU A 166 -17.19 12.25 13.80
N ASN A 167 -16.17 13.07 13.51
CA ASN A 167 -16.18 14.52 13.79
C ASN A 167 -16.58 14.84 15.25
N GLY A 168 -16.19 13.96 16.19
CA GLY A 168 -16.53 14.08 17.62
C GLY A 168 -17.91 13.52 18.01
N GLU A 169 -18.74 13.10 17.06
CA GLU A 169 -20.01 12.43 17.33
C GLU A 169 -19.78 10.92 17.50
N PHE A 170 -20.35 10.32 18.54
CA PHE A 170 -20.21 8.89 18.83
C PHE A 170 -20.85 8.04 17.73
N LEU A 171 -20.05 7.18 17.09
CA LEU A 171 -20.52 6.25 16.09
C LEU A 171 -20.89 4.89 16.69
N ASN A 172 -19.92 4.23 17.36
CA ASN A 172 -20.10 2.91 17.91
C ASN A 172 -18.96 2.52 18.85
N THR A 173 -19.20 1.54 19.69
CA THR A 173 -18.16 0.81 20.44
C THR A 173 -17.98 -0.56 19.83
N TYR A 174 -16.82 -0.78 19.19
CA TYR A 174 -16.45 -2.07 18.64
C TYR A 174 -15.80 -2.93 19.71
N TRP A 175 -16.46 -4.01 20.09
CA TRP A 175 -15.88 -5.06 20.94
C TRP A 175 -15.40 -6.17 20.01
N ALA A 176 -14.09 -6.22 19.74
CA ALA A 176 -13.51 -6.99 18.65
C ALA A 176 -12.04 -7.35 18.91
N ASP A 177 -11.44 -8.12 18.02
CA ASP A 177 -10.00 -8.34 18.00
C ASP A 177 -9.23 -7.11 17.46
N GLY A 178 -9.91 -6.29 16.68
CA GLY A 178 -9.37 -5.06 16.13
C GLY A 178 -10.38 -4.29 15.28
N LEU A 179 -9.92 -3.17 14.76
CA LEU A 179 -10.66 -2.30 13.85
C LEU A 179 -9.74 -1.83 12.71
N ILE A 180 -10.27 -1.82 11.52
CA ILE A 180 -9.58 -1.36 10.30
C ILE A 180 -10.28 -0.10 9.80
N VAL A 181 -9.52 0.93 9.44
CA VAL A 181 -9.98 2.03 8.60
C VAL A 181 -9.21 1.96 7.28
N ALA A 182 -9.90 1.60 6.22
CA ALA A 182 -9.30 1.42 4.90
C ALA A 182 -9.68 2.57 3.96
N THR A 183 -8.73 2.96 3.11
CA THR A 183 -8.99 3.78 1.92
C THR A 183 -9.74 2.93 0.87
N PRO A 184 -10.24 3.52 -0.22
CA PRO A 184 -10.76 2.75 -1.34
C PRO A 184 -9.73 1.76 -1.92
N THR A 185 -8.45 2.15 -1.95
CA THR A 185 -7.35 1.27 -2.36
C THR A 185 -7.23 0.07 -1.42
N GLY A 186 -7.24 0.30 -0.10
CA GLY A 186 -7.16 -0.73 0.94
C GLY A 186 -8.44 -1.58 1.07
N SER A 187 -9.55 -1.19 0.41
CA SER A 187 -10.77 -2.01 0.42
C SER A 187 -10.57 -3.43 -0.14
N THR A 188 -9.52 -3.63 -0.95
CA THR A 188 -9.11 -4.93 -1.48
C THR A 188 -7.99 -5.60 -0.67
N GLY A 189 -7.54 -4.96 0.41
CA GLY A 189 -6.52 -5.45 1.35
C GLY A 189 -7.12 -6.21 2.55
N TYR A 190 -6.69 -5.86 3.74
CA TYR A 190 -7.12 -6.54 4.97
C TYR A 190 -8.61 -6.36 5.27
N SER A 191 -9.18 -5.19 4.91
CA SER A 191 -10.61 -4.94 5.03
C SER A 191 -11.45 -5.98 4.28
N LEU A 192 -11.06 -6.37 3.06
CA LEU A 192 -11.75 -7.42 2.28
C LEU A 192 -11.75 -8.76 3.02
N SER A 193 -10.62 -9.14 3.60
CA SER A 193 -10.48 -10.39 4.37
C SER A 193 -11.38 -10.43 5.61
N CYS A 194 -11.71 -9.26 6.16
CA CYS A 194 -12.62 -9.09 7.31
C CYS A 194 -14.08 -8.81 6.89
N GLY A 195 -14.43 -9.03 5.62
CA GLY A 195 -15.79 -8.87 5.10
C GLY A 195 -16.18 -7.44 4.72
N GLY A 196 -15.20 -6.55 4.57
CA GLY A 196 -15.40 -5.21 4.02
C GLY A 196 -15.80 -5.26 2.53
N PRO A 197 -16.54 -4.27 2.03
CA PRO A 197 -16.92 -4.18 0.62
C PRO A 197 -15.73 -3.77 -0.24
N VAL A 198 -15.74 -4.19 -1.52
CA VAL A 198 -14.84 -3.64 -2.53
C VAL A 198 -15.35 -2.24 -2.91
N VAL A 199 -14.46 -1.26 -2.83
CA VAL A 199 -14.74 0.13 -3.17
C VAL A 199 -13.88 0.57 -4.36
N PHE A 200 -14.47 1.30 -5.30
CA PHE A 200 -13.72 1.83 -6.44
C PHE A 200 -12.68 2.84 -5.98
N PRO A 201 -11.43 2.76 -6.49
CA PRO A 201 -10.33 3.59 -6.03
C PRO A 201 -10.53 5.10 -6.12
N GLN A 202 -11.43 5.55 -7.01
CA GLN A 202 -11.73 6.97 -7.22
C GLN A 202 -12.82 7.49 -6.27
N THR A 203 -13.38 6.64 -5.41
CA THR A 203 -14.42 7.04 -4.47
C THR A 203 -13.83 7.84 -3.30
N SER A 204 -14.46 8.94 -2.92
CA SER A 204 -14.06 9.75 -1.75
C SER A 204 -14.69 9.17 -0.48
N SER A 205 -14.10 8.11 0.06
CA SER A 205 -14.65 7.42 1.24
C SER A 205 -13.59 6.66 2.03
N PHE A 206 -13.91 6.35 3.29
CA PHE A 206 -13.22 5.33 4.08
C PHE A 206 -14.15 4.17 4.40
N VAL A 207 -13.58 2.99 4.62
CA VAL A 207 -14.30 1.80 5.07
C VAL A 207 -13.84 1.46 6.49
N ILE A 208 -14.76 1.48 7.44
CA ILE A 208 -14.50 1.05 8.83
C ILE A 208 -14.95 -0.40 8.93
N THR A 209 -14.00 -1.32 9.16
CA THR A 209 -14.25 -2.77 9.18
C THR A 209 -13.77 -3.36 10.51
N PRO A 210 -14.66 -3.94 11.33
CA PRO A 210 -14.26 -4.63 12.56
C PRO A 210 -13.62 -5.99 12.25
N VAL A 211 -12.64 -6.38 13.07
CA VAL A 211 -11.97 -7.68 12.98
C VAL A 211 -12.54 -8.61 14.04
N ALA A 212 -13.19 -9.70 13.63
CA ALA A 212 -13.80 -10.69 14.51
C ALA A 212 -14.66 -10.06 15.64
N PRO A 213 -15.67 -9.23 15.33
CA PRO A 213 -16.47 -8.56 16.35
C PRO A 213 -17.29 -9.55 17.15
N HIS A 214 -17.44 -9.30 18.47
CA HIS A 214 -18.31 -10.10 19.36
C HIS A 214 -19.79 -9.90 19.01
N ASN A 215 -20.18 -8.68 18.66
CA ASN A 215 -21.56 -8.36 18.35
C ASN A 215 -21.90 -8.75 16.89
N LEU A 216 -22.85 -9.70 16.75
CA LEU A 216 -23.28 -10.22 15.46
C LEU A 216 -24.01 -9.20 14.57
N SER A 217 -24.50 -8.09 15.11
CA SER A 217 -25.14 -7.01 14.35
C SER A 217 -24.16 -6.03 13.73
N THR A 218 -22.90 -6.02 14.18
CA THR A 218 -21.87 -5.12 13.67
C THR A 218 -21.51 -5.48 12.22
N ARG A 219 -21.44 -4.47 11.37
CA ARG A 219 -21.09 -4.59 9.95
C ARG A 219 -20.08 -3.52 9.57
N PRO A 220 -19.25 -3.77 8.55
CA PRO A 220 -18.47 -2.70 7.93
C PRO A 220 -19.36 -1.54 7.47
N ILE A 221 -18.85 -0.32 7.64
CA ILE A 221 -19.54 0.90 7.22
C ILE A 221 -18.64 1.74 6.33
N ILE A 222 -19.23 2.34 5.30
CA ILE A 222 -18.56 3.32 4.43
C ILE A 222 -18.92 4.72 4.93
N VAL A 223 -17.92 5.56 5.11
CA VAL A 223 -18.08 6.96 5.50
C VAL A 223 -17.36 7.87 4.52
N PRO A 224 -17.80 9.11 4.29
CA PRO A 224 -17.05 10.08 3.48
C PRO A 224 -15.64 10.32 4.03
N ASP A 225 -14.64 10.54 3.16
CA ASP A 225 -13.23 10.68 3.54
C ASP A 225 -12.86 12.07 4.07
N ASP A 226 -13.81 13.00 4.08
CA ASP A 226 -13.71 14.32 4.72
C ASP A 226 -14.00 14.29 6.23
N ASN A 227 -14.40 13.14 6.77
CA ASN A 227 -14.60 12.97 8.20
C ASN A 227 -13.28 12.70 8.92
N VAL A 228 -13.17 13.19 10.14
CA VAL A 228 -12.15 12.81 11.12
C VAL A 228 -12.71 11.66 11.97
N ILE A 229 -12.02 10.52 11.95
CA ILE A 229 -12.39 9.33 12.71
C ILE A 229 -11.48 9.24 13.91
N SER A 230 -11.99 9.41 15.13
CA SER A 230 -11.18 9.34 16.35
C SER A 230 -11.53 8.13 17.22
N PHE A 231 -10.57 7.71 18.04
CA PHE A 231 -10.65 6.47 18.79
C PHE A 231 -10.22 6.66 20.24
N GLU A 232 -10.98 6.02 21.14
CA GLU A 232 -10.60 5.77 22.53
C GLU A 232 -10.53 4.27 22.75
N LEU A 233 -9.48 3.81 23.44
CA LEU A 233 -9.18 2.39 23.59
C LEU A 233 -9.40 1.94 25.02
N GLU A 234 -10.08 0.79 25.19
CA GLU A 234 -10.28 0.14 26.47
C GLU A 234 -9.98 -1.36 26.35
N GLY A 235 -9.21 -1.91 27.26
CA GLY A 235 -8.86 -3.34 27.29
C GLY A 235 -8.28 -3.76 28.62
N ARG A 236 -8.02 -5.06 28.76
CA ARG A 236 -7.37 -5.63 29.95
C ARG A 236 -5.86 -5.46 29.95
N THR A 237 -5.29 -5.14 28.78
CA THR A 237 -3.85 -4.90 28.61
C THR A 237 -3.61 -3.42 28.40
N ASP A 238 -2.45 -2.95 28.85
CA ASP A 238 -2.08 -1.53 28.74
C ASP A 238 -1.55 -1.15 27.35
N HIS A 239 -1.42 -2.14 26.45
CA HIS A 239 -0.81 -1.92 25.13
C HIS A 239 -1.60 -2.62 24.02
N PHE A 240 -1.68 -1.97 22.87
CA PHE A 240 -2.27 -2.45 21.63
C PHE A 240 -1.26 -2.37 20.48
N LEU A 241 -1.59 -3.00 19.36
CA LEU A 241 -0.86 -2.85 18.11
C LEU A 241 -1.57 -1.83 17.23
N CYS A 242 -0.80 -0.91 16.70
CA CYS A 242 -1.22 0.07 15.71
C CYS A 242 -0.44 -0.15 14.42
N THR A 243 -1.13 -0.22 13.28
CA THR A 243 -0.47 -0.50 12.00
C THR A 243 -0.90 0.52 10.94
N LEU A 244 0.07 0.98 10.14
CA LEU A 244 -0.15 1.74 8.91
C LEU A 244 0.45 0.94 7.74
N ASP A 245 -0.39 0.38 6.89
CA ASP A 245 0.00 -0.57 5.85
C ASP A 245 0.84 -1.73 6.43
N SER A 246 2.13 -1.83 6.07
CA SER A 246 3.04 -2.88 6.56
C SER A 246 3.80 -2.51 7.85
N ARG A 247 3.65 -1.28 8.37
CA ARG A 247 4.43 -0.76 9.51
C ARG A 247 3.61 -0.87 10.80
N THR A 248 4.18 -1.48 11.84
CA THR A 248 3.48 -1.74 13.11
C THR A 248 4.24 -1.14 14.28
N GLU A 249 3.50 -0.49 15.18
CA GLU A 249 3.99 0.01 16.46
C GLU A 249 3.13 -0.48 17.62
N THR A 250 3.73 -0.62 18.81
CA THR A 250 3.01 -0.89 20.04
C THR A 250 2.65 0.43 20.72
N ILE A 251 1.38 0.62 21.02
CA ILE A 251 0.82 1.84 21.60
C ILE A 251 0.20 1.60 22.97
N PRO A 252 0.28 2.55 23.92
CA PRO A 252 -0.43 2.46 25.20
C PRO A 252 -1.92 2.79 25.04
N THR A 253 -2.73 2.32 25.99
CA THR A 253 -4.19 2.60 26.05
C THR A 253 -4.50 4.09 26.13
N SER A 254 -3.61 4.88 26.76
CA SER A 254 -3.82 6.32 26.98
C SER A 254 -3.59 7.19 25.74
N ILE A 255 -3.15 6.61 24.62
CA ILE A 255 -2.91 7.34 23.38
C ILE A 255 -4.24 7.81 22.77
N GLN A 256 -4.27 9.06 22.31
CA GLN A 256 -5.36 9.55 21.49
C GLN A 256 -4.98 9.40 20.02
N LEU A 257 -5.89 8.84 19.24
CA LEU A 257 -5.69 8.55 17.81
C LEU A 257 -6.83 9.15 17.00
N ALA A 258 -6.49 9.72 15.86
CA ALA A 258 -7.46 10.13 14.86
C ALA A 258 -6.95 9.84 13.45
N VAL A 259 -7.84 9.43 12.57
CA VAL A 259 -7.59 9.20 11.16
C VAL A 259 -8.39 10.20 10.34
N LYS A 260 -7.74 10.81 9.36
CA LYS A 260 -8.34 11.72 8.40
C LYS A 260 -7.75 11.47 7.01
N LYS A 261 -8.26 12.13 5.99
CA LYS A 261 -7.67 12.13 4.65
C LYS A 261 -6.34 12.87 4.65
N GLU A 262 -5.34 12.29 3.95
CA GLU A 262 -4.06 12.96 3.73
C GLU A 262 -4.20 14.07 2.67
N ASN A 263 -3.39 15.11 2.80
CA ASN A 263 -3.44 16.31 1.94
C ASN A 263 -2.84 16.09 0.55
N PHE A 264 -2.09 15.01 0.35
CA PHE A 264 -1.53 14.64 -0.95
C PHE A 264 -2.08 13.29 -1.43
N THR A 265 -1.76 12.92 -2.65
CA THR A 265 -2.16 11.65 -3.29
C THR A 265 -0.94 10.96 -3.86
N ILE A 266 -0.99 9.61 -3.94
CA ILE A 266 -0.01 8.84 -4.69
C ILE A 266 -0.49 8.68 -6.13
N SER A 267 0.40 8.93 -7.09
CA SER A 267 0.17 8.75 -8.52
C SER A 267 0.59 7.35 -8.94
N LEU A 268 -0.36 6.50 -9.35
CA LEU A 268 -0.07 5.19 -9.91
C LEU A 268 -0.07 5.26 -11.44
N ILE A 269 0.98 4.72 -12.05
CA ILE A 269 1.04 4.54 -13.50
C ILE A 269 0.24 3.32 -13.89
N ARG A 270 -0.63 3.48 -14.90
CA ARG A 270 -1.41 2.40 -15.51
C ARG A 270 -1.15 2.38 -17.02
N PRO A 271 -0.47 1.37 -17.55
CA PRO A 271 -0.43 1.13 -19.00
C PRO A 271 -1.85 0.93 -19.54
N ASP A 272 -2.07 1.29 -20.81
CA ASP A 272 -3.40 1.43 -21.41
C ASP A 272 -4.34 0.20 -21.29
N GLU A 273 -3.79 -1.00 -21.20
CA GLU A 273 -4.57 -2.25 -21.11
C GLU A 273 -4.96 -2.64 -19.68
N HIS A 274 -4.48 -1.93 -18.65
CA HIS A 274 -4.67 -2.26 -17.25
C HIS A 274 -5.71 -1.36 -16.58
N ASN A 275 -6.81 -1.96 -16.10
CA ASN A 275 -7.84 -1.25 -15.33
C ASN A 275 -8.33 -2.08 -14.13
N PHE A 276 -8.94 -1.38 -13.18
CA PHE A 276 -9.39 -1.96 -11.92
C PHE A 276 -10.41 -3.11 -12.10
N LEU A 277 -11.31 -3.01 -13.08
CA LEU A 277 -12.30 -4.06 -13.34
C LEU A 277 -11.67 -5.34 -13.88
N LYS A 278 -10.63 -5.22 -14.74
CA LYS A 278 -9.85 -6.37 -15.22
C LYS A 278 -9.18 -7.06 -14.04
N THR A 279 -8.53 -6.28 -13.17
CA THR A 279 -7.85 -6.77 -11.96
C THR A 279 -8.83 -7.49 -11.01
N ILE A 280 -10.01 -6.90 -10.72
CA ILE A 280 -11.02 -7.55 -9.88
C ILE A 280 -11.44 -8.91 -10.45
N ARG A 281 -11.80 -8.97 -11.74
CA ARG A 281 -12.21 -10.24 -12.36
C ARG A 281 -11.13 -11.30 -12.27
N GLN A 282 -9.89 -10.94 -12.53
CA GLN A 282 -8.76 -11.86 -12.46
C GLN A 282 -8.46 -12.33 -11.03
N LYS A 283 -8.49 -11.42 -10.07
CA LYS A 283 -8.12 -11.72 -8.67
C LYS A 283 -9.23 -12.41 -7.88
N LEU A 284 -10.48 -12.01 -8.09
CA LEU A 284 -11.63 -12.53 -7.35
C LEU A 284 -12.43 -13.57 -8.15
N TYR A 285 -11.99 -13.89 -9.38
CA TYR A 285 -12.67 -14.84 -10.27
C TYR A 285 -14.12 -14.47 -10.55
N TRP A 286 -14.46 -13.17 -10.55
CA TRP A 286 -15.81 -12.72 -10.80
C TRP A 286 -16.21 -12.95 -12.27
N GLY A 287 -17.36 -13.56 -12.46
CA GLY A 287 -17.88 -13.91 -13.79
C GLY A 287 -17.21 -15.14 -14.42
N ILE A 288 -16.32 -15.83 -13.70
CA ILE A 288 -15.72 -17.09 -14.17
C ILE A 288 -16.48 -18.25 -13.54
N ASP A 289 -17.32 -18.93 -14.33
CA ASP A 289 -17.92 -20.20 -13.92
C ASP A 289 -16.91 -21.33 -14.17
N ARG A 290 -16.43 -21.98 -13.10
CA ARG A 290 -15.51 -23.13 -13.20
C ARG A 290 -16.16 -24.40 -13.78
N ARG A 291 -17.47 -24.36 -14.11
CA ARG A 291 -18.24 -25.49 -14.66
C ARG A 291 -18.34 -25.46 -16.17
N ASN A 292 -17.76 -24.47 -16.82
CA ASN A 292 -17.63 -24.39 -18.29
C ASN A 292 -16.17 -24.58 -18.72
#